data_e143e068a2507eea416c4f39dc41b5db
#
_entry.id   e143e068a2507eea416c4f39dc41b5db
#
_cell.length_a   1.000
_cell.length_b   1.000
_cell.length_c   1.000
_cell.angle_alpha   90.00
_cell.angle_beta   90.00
_cell.angle_gamma   90.00
#
_symmetry.space_group_name_H-M   'P 1'
#
loop_
_entity.id
_entity.type
_entity.pdbx_description
1 polymer ?
#
loop_
_entity_poly.entity_id
_entity_poly.type
_entity_poly.pdbx_seq_one_letter_code
_entity_poly.pdbx_strand_id
1 'polypeptide(L)'
;MSAVTAFIEYWSRFQDHGVVCVHPDDEQLAKQGDFELTLLPLPINGNLREAEAVILMLNPGLDDEDYEWERNGEYRASLLRNLTQRHGPNDSPLMYLNPKFNQHPGAGYWSRARVPKRAKREQQKLRAIVEALAKRDGVSIESAQAHVAHKVAILQLCPYHSATMGRRDLLNRLPSCLQARKLLHALVESGEKLVVATRSVSEWGFAGPVATESLIVYRSSLGISASLSLASEGGSAILRRLSRCAKNAA
;
A
#
# COMPACT_ATOMS: atom_id res chain seq x y z
N MET A 1 -0.28 2.35 -24.14
CA MET A 1 -0.73 1.68 -22.90
C MET A 1 -0.18 2.46 -21.71
N SER A 2 -1.00 2.78 -20.68
CA SER A 2 -0.49 3.47 -19.50
C SER A 2 0.38 2.53 -18.64
N ALA A 3 1.32 3.08 -17.86
CA ALA A 3 2.16 2.28 -16.97
C ALA A 3 1.34 1.54 -15.90
N VAL A 4 0.25 2.14 -15.43
CA VAL A 4 -0.72 1.51 -14.52
C VAL A 4 -1.34 0.28 -15.18
N THR A 5 -1.78 0.39 -16.44
CA THR A 5 -2.35 -0.75 -17.18
C THR A 5 -1.31 -1.85 -17.38
N ALA A 6 -0.08 -1.51 -17.77
CA ALA A 6 1.01 -2.49 -17.95
C ALA A 6 1.34 -3.23 -16.64
N PHE A 7 1.35 -2.53 -15.50
CA PHE A 7 1.56 -3.14 -14.19
C PHE A 7 0.42 -4.10 -13.80
N ILE A 8 -0.83 -3.71 -14.08
CA ILE A 8 -1.99 -4.57 -13.83
C ILE A 8 -1.96 -5.82 -14.72
N GLU A 9 -1.61 -5.67 -15.99
CA GLU A 9 -1.47 -6.79 -16.92
C GLU A 9 -0.34 -7.74 -16.51
N TYR A 10 0.78 -7.21 -16.01
CA TYR A 10 1.83 -8.04 -15.43
C TYR A 10 1.25 -8.94 -14.33
N TRP A 11 0.54 -8.37 -13.35
CA TRP A 11 -0.02 -9.12 -12.24
C TRP A 11 -1.23 -9.99 -12.63
N SER A 12 -1.90 -9.73 -13.74
CA SER A 12 -2.99 -10.59 -14.23
C SER A 12 -2.52 -11.99 -14.66
N ARG A 13 -1.21 -12.17 -14.85
CA ARG A 13 -0.60 -13.49 -15.15
C ARG A 13 -0.36 -14.35 -13.90
N PHE A 14 -0.52 -13.77 -12.71
CA PHE A 14 -0.47 -14.52 -11.46
C PHE A 14 -1.60 -15.56 -11.43
N GLN A 15 -1.24 -16.79 -11.02
CA GLN A 15 -2.20 -17.86 -10.83
C GLN A 15 -2.09 -18.37 -9.39
N ASP A 16 -3.23 -18.42 -8.71
CA ASP A 16 -3.32 -18.94 -7.35
C ASP A 16 -3.43 -20.47 -7.40
N HIS A 17 -2.34 -21.17 -7.09
CA HIS A 17 -2.30 -22.61 -7.02
C HIS A 17 -2.54 -23.15 -5.58
N GLY A 18 -2.78 -22.28 -4.61
CA GLY A 18 -3.13 -22.62 -3.22
C GLY A 18 -1.97 -23.10 -2.35
N VAL A 19 -0.81 -23.44 -2.91
CA VAL A 19 0.35 -23.98 -2.17
C VAL A 19 1.54 -23.02 -2.21
N VAL A 20 1.88 -22.53 -3.39
CA VAL A 20 2.96 -21.56 -3.59
C VAL A 20 2.40 -20.37 -4.37
N CYS A 21 2.38 -19.23 -3.70
CA CYS A 21 1.80 -18.00 -4.21
C CYS A 21 2.90 -17.06 -4.73
N VAL A 22 3.43 -17.38 -5.90
CA VAL A 22 4.52 -16.61 -6.53
C VAL A 22 4.16 -16.27 -7.98
N HIS A 23 4.54 -15.06 -8.42
CA HIS A 23 4.38 -14.68 -9.82
C HIS A 23 5.28 -15.56 -10.70
N PRO A 24 4.82 -16.08 -11.87
CA PRO A 24 5.62 -16.99 -12.70
C PRO A 24 7.01 -16.47 -13.04
N ASP A 25 7.15 -15.18 -13.35
CA ASP A 25 8.44 -14.59 -13.70
C ASP A 25 9.42 -14.53 -12.51
N ASP A 26 8.91 -14.55 -11.26
CA ASP A 26 9.73 -14.47 -10.03
C ASP A 26 10.12 -15.85 -9.49
N GLU A 27 9.53 -16.94 -9.96
CA GLU A 27 9.55 -18.25 -9.29
C GLU A 27 10.95 -18.74 -8.90
N GLN A 28 11.92 -18.62 -9.81
CA GLN A 28 13.28 -19.10 -9.56
C GLN A 28 14.04 -18.23 -8.54
N LEU A 29 13.78 -16.91 -8.56
CA LEU A 29 14.49 -15.96 -7.73
C LEU A 29 13.84 -15.84 -6.36
N ALA A 30 12.52 -15.87 -6.26
CA ALA A 30 11.79 -15.77 -4.99
C ALA A 30 12.14 -16.91 -4.04
N LYS A 31 12.36 -18.12 -4.54
CA LYS A 31 12.80 -19.30 -3.75
C LYS A 31 14.21 -19.15 -3.14
N GLN A 32 15.01 -18.17 -3.59
CA GLN A 32 16.33 -17.87 -3.05
C GLN A 32 16.29 -16.89 -1.87
N GLY A 33 15.15 -16.28 -1.60
CA GLY A 33 14.94 -15.30 -0.53
C GLY A 33 14.25 -15.91 0.69
N ASP A 34 14.23 -15.14 1.78
CA ASP A 34 13.53 -15.48 3.02
C ASP A 34 12.07 -14.96 2.94
N PHE A 35 11.37 -15.33 1.85
CA PHE A 35 9.99 -14.92 1.62
C PHE A 35 9.01 -16.00 2.03
N GLU A 36 7.90 -15.59 2.64
CA GLU A 36 6.76 -16.47 2.86
C GLU A 36 5.93 -16.56 1.56
N LEU A 37 6.10 -17.66 0.85
CA LEU A 37 5.50 -17.88 -0.47
C LEU A 37 4.19 -18.69 -0.39
N THR A 38 3.71 -19.04 0.78
CA THR A 38 2.39 -19.68 0.96
C THR A 38 1.27 -18.64 1.09
N LEU A 39 1.63 -17.37 1.37
CA LEU A 39 0.72 -16.24 1.40
C LEU A 39 0.65 -15.56 0.03
N LEU A 40 -0.52 -15.01 -0.30
CA LEU A 40 -0.71 -14.26 -1.54
C LEU A 40 0.22 -13.04 -1.61
N PRO A 41 0.86 -12.79 -2.75
CA PRO A 41 1.65 -11.58 -2.93
C PRO A 41 0.75 -10.34 -2.86
N LEU A 42 1.25 -9.27 -2.25
CA LEU A 42 0.53 -8.01 -2.10
C LEU A 42 1.31 -6.85 -2.75
N PRO A 43 1.40 -6.79 -4.08
CA PRO A 43 2.10 -5.70 -4.77
C PRO A 43 1.42 -4.35 -4.58
N ILE A 44 0.11 -4.35 -4.49
CA ILE A 44 -0.75 -3.17 -4.30
C ILE A 44 -1.80 -3.46 -3.24
N ASN A 45 -2.04 -2.49 -2.37
CA ASN A 45 -3.21 -2.43 -1.51
C ASN A 45 -3.93 -1.11 -1.78
N GLY A 46 -5.08 -1.17 -2.45
CA GLY A 46 -5.83 -0.01 -2.93
C GLY A 46 -6.12 -0.07 -4.43
N ASN A 47 -6.99 0.82 -4.91
CA ASN A 47 -7.30 0.93 -6.34
C ASN A 47 -6.28 1.86 -7.04
N LEU A 48 -5.30 1.27 -7.70
CA LEU A 48 -4.24 2.03 -8.38
C LEU A 48 -4.77 2.93 -9.51
N ARG A 49 -5.88 2.55 -10.16
CA ARG A 49 -6.47 3.35 -11.24
C ARG A 49 -7.06 4.66 -10.70
N GLU A 50 -7.77 4.60 -9.58
CA GLU A 50 -8.50 5.73 -9.01
C GLU A 50 -7.71 6.48 -7.91
N ALA A 51 -6.61 5.90 -7.44
CA ALA A 51 -5.78 6.53 -6.43
C ALA A 51 -5.27 7.90 -6.90
N GLU A 52 -5.40 8.89 -6.03
CA GLU A 52 -4.84 10.23 -6.18
C GLU A 52 -3.48 10.34 -5.49
N ALA A 53 -3.24 9.47 -4.50
CA ALA A 53 -1.96 9.35 -3.81
C ALA A 53 -1.51 7.89 -3.71
N VAL A 54 -0.21 7.65 -3.92
CA VAL A 54 0.44 6.34 -3.82
C VAL A 54 1.56 6.40 -2.79
N ILE A 55 1.45 5.56 -1.75
CA ILE A 55 2.45 5.46 -0.68
C ILE A 55 3.37 4.28 -0.98
N LEU A 56 4.67 4.53 -0.99
CA LEU A 56 5.67 3.50 -1.26
C LEU A 56 6.11 2.78 0.01
N MET A 57 6.10 1.45 -0.03
CA MET A 57 6.56 0.58 1.04
C MET A 57 7.56 -0.44 0.50
N LEU A 58 8.31 -1.11 1.38
CA LEU A 58 9.31 -2.11 0.97
C LEU A 58 8.66 -3.45 0.64
N ASN A 59 7.89 -3.98 1.59
CA ASN A 59 7.18 -5.24 1.50
C ASN A 59 6.02 -5.27 2.51
N PRO A 60 5.08 -6.22 2.40
CA PRO A 60 3.92 -6.30 3.30
C PRO A 60 4.27 -6.54 4.78
N GLY A 61 5.49 -7.05 5.06
CA GLY A 61 5.83 -7.59 6.37
C GLY A 61 5.33 -9.02 6.51
N LEU A 62 5.46 -9.58 7.72
CA LEU A 62 4.91 -10.88 8.09
C LEU A 62 4.53 -10.86 9.56
N ASP A 63 3.33 -11.28 9.87
CA ASP A 63 2.83 -11.53 11.22
C ASP A 63 2.20 -12.93 11.26
N ASP A 64 2.26 -13.61 12.39
CA ASP A 64 1.68 -14.95 12.54
C ASP A 64 0.17 -14.96 12.24
N GLU A 65 -0.52 -13.84 12.48
CA GLU A 65 -1.94 -13.69 12.18
C GLU A 65 -2.24 -13.61 10.66
N ASP A 66 -1.27 -13.31 9.81
CA ASP A 66 -1.49 -13.21 8.36
C ASP A 66 -1.99 -14.54 7.78
N TYR A 67 -1.49 -15.69 8.29
CA TYR A 67 -1.95 -17.03 7.89
C TYR A 67 -3.42 -17.29 8.25
N GLU A 68 -3.86 -16.80 9.41
CA GLU A 68 -5.26 -16.96 9.84
C GLU A 68 -6.18 -16.07 9.01
N TRP A 69 -5.75 -14.83 8.74
CA TRP A 69 -6.51 -13.91 7.92
C TRP A 69 -6.66 -14.41 6.49
N GLU A 70 -5.64 -14.98 5.88
CA GLU A 70 -5.76 -15.53 4.52
C GLU A 70 -6.67 -16.77 4.42
N ARG A 71 -6.91 -17.48 5.53
CA ARG A 71 -7.94 -18.53 5.57
C ARG A 71 -9.37 -17.97 5.59
N ASN A 72 -9.53 -16.70 5.94
CA ASN A 72 -10.82 -16.02 5.81
C ASN A 72 -11.10 -15.73 4.33
N GLY A 73 -12.15 -16.37 3.80
CA GLY A 73 -12.47 -16.28 2.37
C GLY A 73 -12.77 -14.86 1.89
N GLU A 74 -13.37 -13.99 2.71
CA GLU A 74 -13.65 -12.59 2.35
C GLU A 74 -12.35 -11.77 2.29
N TYR A 75 -11.44 -11.97 3.24
CA TYR A 75 -10.14 -11.32 3.24
C TYR A 75 -9.30 -11.77 2.04
N ARG A 76 -9.19 -13.08 1.79
CA ARG A 76 -8.48 -13.64 0.63
C ARG A 76 -9.06 -13.12 -0.69
N ALA A 77 -10.39 -13.09 -0.83
CA ALA A 77 -11.03 -12.51 -2.01
C ALA A 77 -10.68 -11.03 -2.20
N SER A 78 -10.54 -10.27 -1.12
CA SER A 78 -10.10 -8.86 -1.18
C SER A 78 -8.64 -8.72 -1.59
N LEU A 79 -7.75 -9.62 -1.15
CA LEU A 79 -6.36 -9.70 -1.64
C LEU A 79 -6.32 -9.96 -3.15
N LEU A 80 -7.09 -10.93 -3.64
CA LEU A 80 -7.17 -11.24 -5.07
C LEU A 80 -7.74 -10.08 -5.90
N ARG A 81 -8.72 -9.33 -5.38
CA ARG A 81 -9.21 -8.10 -6.03
C ARG A 81 -8.12 -7.04 -6.12
N ASN A 82 -7.32 -6.85 -5.06
CA ASN A 82 -6.18 -5.95 -5.07
C ASN A 82 -5.12 -6.39 -6.09
N LEU A 83 -4.78 -7.67 -6.11
CA LEU A 83 -3.81 -8.23 -7.04
C LEU A 83 -4.21 -8.03 -8.50
N THR A 84 -5.48 -8.28 -8.82
CA THR A 84 -6.02 -8.16 -10.18
C THR A 84 -6.59 -6.78 -10.49
N GLN A 85 -6.64 -5.87 -9.51
CA GLN A 85 -7.24 -4.52 -9.62
C GLN A 85 -8.68 -4.53 -10.15
N ARG A 86 -9.45 -5.55 -9.75
CA ARG A 86 -10.87 -5.73 -10.10
C ARG A 86 -11.75 -5.39 -8.89
N HIS A 87 -11.91 -4.09 -8.66
CA HIS A 87 -12.72 -3.56 -7.57
C HIS A 87 -14.13 -3.24 -8.03
N GLY A 88 -15.13 -3.65 -7.25
CA GLY A 88 -16.52 -3.26 -7.42
C GLY A 88 -16.83 -1.92 -6.72
N PRO A 89 -18.01 -1.34 -6.99
CA PRO A 89 -18.41 -0.04 -6.46
C PRO A 89 -18.55 -0.02 -4.92
N ASN A 90 -18.82 -1.16 -4.31
CA ASN A 90 -18.99 -1.31 -2.86
C ASN A 90 -17.74 -1.88 -2.15
N ASP A 91 -16.66 -2.11 -2.88
CA ASP A 91 -15.42 -2.56 -2.27
C ASP A 91 -14.74 -1.44 -1.47
N SER A 92 -13.95 -1.83 -0.48
CA SER A 92 -12.98 -0.95 0.18
C SER A 92 -11.59 -1.33 -0.33
N PRO A 93 -11.09 -0.72 -1.41
CA PRO A 93 -9.89 -1.18 -2.09
C PRO A 93 -8.65 -1.17 -1.19
N LEU A 94 -8.46 -0.12 -0.39
CA LEU A 94 -7.43 -0.10 0.66
C LEU A 94 -7.93 -0.91 1.85
N MET A 95 -7.61 -2.21 1.83
CA MET A 95 -8.15 -3.22 2.77
C MET A 95 -7.93 -2.86 4.24
N TYR A 96 -6.83 -2.21 4.56
CA TYR A 96 -6.51 -1.82 5.93
C TYR A 96 -7.37 -0.67 6.47
N LEU A 97 -8.19 -0.05 5.62
CA LEU A 97 -9.23 0.89 6.01
C LEU A 97 -10.64 0.26 6.01
N ASN A 98 -10.77 -1.01 5.59
CA ASN A 98 -12.04 -1.71 5.61
C ASN A 98 -12.43 -2.08 7.05
N PRO A 99 -13.59 -1.63 7.57
CA PRO A 99 -14.03 -1.96 8.93
C PRO A 99 -14.13 -3.46 9.22
N LYS A 100 -14.39 -4.28 8.21
CA LYS A 100 -14.46 -5.75 8.34
C LYS A 100 -13.12 -6.39 8.71
N PHE A 101 -12.01 -5.73 8.36
CA PHE A 101 -10.65 -6.21 8.61
C PHE A 101 -9.92 -5.38 9.68
N ASN A 102 -10.66 -4.65 10.52
CA ASN A 102 -10.08 -3.76 11.52
C ASN A 102 -9.25 -4.48 12.59
N GLN A 103 -9.40 -5.78 12.77
CA GLN A 103 -8.58 -6.59 13.68
C GLN A 103 -7.28 -7.08 13.03
N HIS A 104 -7.13 -6.97 11.72
CA HIS A 104 -5.91 -7.35 11.03
C HIS A 104 -4.71 -6.49 11.49
N PRO A 105 -3.49 -7.07 11.68
CA PRO A 105 -2.30 -6.31 12.09
C PRO A 105 -2.02 -5.09 11.20
N GLY A 106 -2.21 -5.22 9.90
CA GLY A 106 -2.09 -4.11 8.95
C GLY A 106 -3.07 -2.98 9.20
N ALA A 107 -4.30 -3.25 9.65
CA ALA A 107 -5.24 -2.21 10.02
C ALA A 107 -4.75 -1.42 11.25
N GLY A 108 -4.10 -2.09 12.21
CA GLY A 108 -3.45 -1.41 13.34
C GLY A 108 -2.37 -0.42 12.90
N TYR A 109 -1.59 -0.80 11.89
CA TYR A 109 -0.55 0.06 11.35
C TYR A 109 -1.11 1.29 10.60
N TRP A 110 -2.22 1.14 9.86
CA TRP A 110 -2.72 2.18 8.96
C TRP A 110 -3.89 3.00 9.51
N SER A 111 -4.81 2.39 10.25
CA SER A 111 -6.09 3.05 10.56
C SER A 111 -6.61 2.88 11.99
N ARG A 112 -6.34 1.73 12.63
CA ARG A 112 -7.03 1.36 13.85
C ARG A 112 -6.66 2.23 15.05
N ALA A 113 -7.63 2.48 15.93
CA ALA A 113 -7.40 3.05 17.24
C ALA A 113 -6.54 2.10 18.09
N ARG A 114 -5.69 2.68 18.93
CA ARG A 114 -4.69 2.00 19.76
C ARG A 114 -5.26 0.79 20.52
N VAL A 115 -4.63 -0.40 20.33
CA VAL A 115 -4.87 -1.58 21.15
C VAL A 115 -3.74 -1.69 22.18
N PRO A 116 -4.02 -1.70 23.49
CA PRO A 116 -3.01 -1.56 24.54
C PRO A 116 -1.85 -2.56 24.50
N LYS A 117 -2.09 -3.81 24.07
CA LYS A 117 -1.08 -4.88 24.07
C LYS A 117 -0.04 -4.77 22.93
N ARG A 118 -0.30 -3.98 21.88
CA ARG A 118 0.58 -3.86 20.70
C ARG A 118 0.98 -2.41 20.38
N ALA A 119 0.90 -1.51 21.35
CA ALA A 119 1.09 -0.06 21.18
C ALA A 119 2.37 0.37 20.42
N LYS A 120 3.43 -0.44 20.39
CA LYS A 120 4.69 -0.12 19.70
C LYS A 120 4.61 -0.25 18.16
N ARG A 121 3.64 -1.01 17.62
CA ARG A 121 3.47 -1.25 16.17
C ARG A 121 2.32 -0.47 15.55
N GLU A 122 1.42 0.07 16.35
CA GLU A 122 0.25 0.83 15.87
C GLU A 122 0.65 2.27 15.57
N GLN A 123 0.75 2.60 14.31
CA GLN A 123 1.16 3.94 13.87
C GLN A 123 0.01 4.79 13.31
N GLN A 124 -1.15 4.20 13.08
CA GLN A 124 -2.39 4.89 12.63
C GLN A 124 -2.14 5.92 11.52
N LYS A 125 -1.30 5.56 10.55
CA LYS A 125 -0.71 6.50 9.60
C LYS A 125 -1.72 7.34 8.83
N LEU A 126 -2.89 6.78 8.48
CA LEU A 126 -3.92 7.46 7.71
C LEU A 126 -5.05 8.06 8.56
N ARG A 127 -5.11 7.75 9.85
CA ARG A 127 -6.19 8.21 10.72
C ARG A 127 -6.33 9.73 10.77
N ALA A 128 -5.23 10.43 10.98
CA ALA A 128 -5.24 11.89 11.05
C ALA A 128 -5.71 12.52 9.74
N ILE A 129 -5.40 11.88 8.59
CA ILE A 129 -5.86 12.30 7.26
C ILE A 129 -7.36 12.10 7.14
N VAL A 130 -7.90 10.94 7.57
CA VAL A 130 -9.33 10.65 7.57
C VAL A 130 -10.10 11.67 8.44
N GLU A 131 -9.64 11.92 9.65
CA GLU A 131 -10.28 12.88 10.58
C GLU A 131 -10.26 14.31 10.02
N ALA A 132 -9.13 14.73 9.44
CA ALA A 132 -9.02 16.04 8.81
C ALA A 132 -9.89 16.18 7.57
N LEU A 133 -10.00 15.12 6.78
CA LEU A 133 -10.86 15.07 5.59
C LEU A 133 -12.33 15.18 5.98
N ALA A 134 -12.77 14.41 6.98
CA ALA A 134 -14.12 14.46 7.51
C ALA A 134 -14.49 15.89 7.96
N LYS A 135 -13.58 16.54 8.71
CA LYS A 135 -13.75 17.92 9.15
C LYS A 135 -13.77 18.92 7.98
N ARG A 136 -12.84 18.78 7.02
CA ARG A 136 -12.74 19.68 5.84
C ARG A 136 -14.02 19.67 5.01
N ASP A 137 -14.58 18.49 4.80
CA ASP A 137 -15.68 18.27 3.86
C ASP A 137 -17.06 18.22 4.55
N GLY A 138 -17.10 18.19 5.89
CA GLY A 138 -18.33 18.14 6.68
C GLY A 138 -19.09 16.82 6.50
N VAL A 139 -18.35 15.70 6.44
CA VAL A 139 -18.90 14.34 6.31
C VAL A 139 -18.56 13.49 7.54
N SER A 140 -19.18 12.31 7.66
CA SER A 140 -18.84 11.37 8.74
C SER A 140 -17.42 10.80 8.59
N ILE A 141 -16.87 10.28 9.69
CA ILE A 141 -15.56 9.59 9.68
C ILE A 141 -15.60 8.37 8.74
N GLU A 142 -16.70 7.63 8.73
CA GLU A 142 -16.89 6.45 7.87
C GLU A 142 -16.88 6.84 6.40
N SER A 143 -17.56 7.93 6.04
CA SER A 143 -17.56 8.44 4.65
C SER A 143 -16.16 8.92 4.23
N ALA A 144 -15.46 9.62 5.10
CA ALA A 144 -14.09 10.05 4.86
C ALA A 144 -13.13 8.85 4.74
N GLN A 145 -13.30 7.83 5.59
CA GLN A 145 -12.50 6.60 5.56
C GLN A 145 -12.72 5.83 4.25
N ALA A 146 -13.97 5.68 3.82
CA ALA A 146 -14.30 5.07 2.53
C ALA A 146 -13.68 5.86 1.36
N HIS A 147 -13.75 7.19 1.39
CA HIS A 147 -13.12 8.04 0.37
C HIS A 147 -11.60 7.83 0.33
N VAL A 148 -10.91 7.87 1.48
CA VAL A 148 -9.47 7.59 1.55
C VAL A 148 -9.15 6.18 1.03
N ALA A 149 -9.98 5.19 1.34
CA ALA A 149 -9.79 3.82 0.86
C ALA A 149 -9.84 3.69 -0.67
N HIS A 150 -10.59 4.54 -1.34
CA HIS A 150 -10.64 4.59 -2.82
C HIS A 150 -9.52 5.46 -3.42
N LYS A 151 -9.09 6.51 -2.73
CA LYS A 151 -8.21 7.55 -3.28
C LYS A 151 -6.74 7.41 -2.88
N VAL A 152 -6.41 6.48 -1.99
CA VAL A 152 -5.03 6.16 -1.59
C VAL A 152 -4.72 4.71 -1.91
N ALA A 153 -3.55 4.47 -2.50
CA ALA A 153 -3.01 3.13 -2.69
C ALA A 153 -1.62 3.00 -2.04
N ILE A 154 -1.27 1.78 -1.65
CA ILE A 154 0.05 1.42 -1.14
C ILE A 154 0.71 0.53 -2.18
N LEU A 155 1.86 0.93 -2.70
CA LEU A 155 2.68 0.15 -3.62
C LEU A 155 3.85 -0.46 -2.86
N GLN A 156 3.97 -1.78 -2.92
CA GLN A 156 5.10 -2.53 -2.36
C GLN A 156 6.19 -2.70 -3.42
N LEU A 157 7.46 -2.48 -3.03
CA LEU A 157 8.60 -2.78 -3.91
C LEU A 157 8.72 -4.28 -4.12
N CYS A 158 8.75 -5.04 -3.03
CA CYS A 158 8.70 -6.49 -3.03
C CYS A 158 7.29 -6.94 -2.61
N PRO A 159 6.60 -7.74 -3.42
CA PRO A 159 5.21 -8.13 -3.14
C PRO A 159 5.10 -9.25 -2.09
N TYR A 160 6.20 -9.93 -1.79
CA TYR A 160 6.21 -11.12 -0.94
C TYR A 160 6.36 -10.76 0.53
N HIS A 161 5.66 -11.51 1.38
CA HIS A 161 5.74 -11.36 2.82
C HIS A 161 7.10 -11.81 3.35
N SER A 162 7.66 -11.07 4.30
CA SER A 162 8.83 -11.49 5.08
C SER A 162 8.92 -10.71 6.39
N ALA A 163 9.37 -11.37 7.45
CA ALA A 163 9.61 -10.74 8.74
C ALA A 163 10.80 -9.77 8.67
N THR A 164 11.81 -10.14 7.89
CA THR A 164 13.00 -9.33 7.62
C THR A 164 13.36 -9.41 6.14
N MET A 165 13.80 -8.31 5.56
CA MET A 165 14.29 -8.30 4.18
C MET A 165 15.78 -8.67 4.16
N GLY A 166 16.10 -9.96 4.36
CA GLY A 166 17.48 -10.47 4.43
C GLY A 166 18.23 -10.34 3.10
N ARG A 167 17.62 -10.76 2.00
CA ARG A 167 18.20 -10.81 0.65
C ARG A 167 17.86 -9.55 -0.16
N ARG A 168 18.40 -8.40 0.25
CA ARG A 168 18.17 -7.12 -0.44
C ARG A 168 18.70 -7.09 -1.89
N ASP A 169 19.66 -7.93 -2.21
CA ASP A 169 20.18 -8.09 -3.58
C ASP A 169 19.07 -8.54 -4.57
N LEU A 170 18.11 -9.33 -4.09
CA LEU A 170 16.98 -9.79 -4.89
C LEU A 170 16.05 -8.64 -5.32
N LEU A 171 15.97 -7.54 -4.57
CA LEU A 171 15.16 -6.38 -4.96
C LEU A 171 15.55 -5.78 -6.31
N ASN A 172 16.80 -5.96 -6.73
CA ASN A 172 17.30 -5.49 -8.02
C ASN A 172 17.20 -6.53 -9.14
N ARG A 173 16.73 -7.75 -8.82
CA ARG A 173 16.71 -8.89 -9.74
C ARG A 173 15.31 -9.46 -9.94
N LEU A 174 14.44 -9.42 -8.93
CA LEU A 174 13.07 -9.90 -9.03
C LEU A 174 12.30 -9.10 -10.10
N PRO A 175 11.75 -9.74 -11.12
CA PRO A 175 10.94 -9.12 -12.15
C PRO A 175 9.80 -8.25 -11.58
N SER A 176 9.09 -8.70 -10.54
CA SER A 176 8.05 -7.91 -9.88
C SER A 176 8.56 -6.62 -9.28
N CYS A 177 9.75 -6.64 -8.64
CA CYS A 177 10.38 -5.42 -8.09
C CYS A 177 10.76 -4.44 -9.21
N LEU A 178 11.26 -4.95 -10.34
CA LEU A 178 11.58 -4.13 -11.52
C LEU A 178 10.32 -3.52 -12.12
N GLN A 179 9.19 -4.25 -12.17
CA GLN A 179 7.91 -3.69 -12.61
C GLN A 179 7.38 -2.62 -11.65
N ALA A 180 7.53 -2.80 -10.34
CA ALA A 180 7.15 -1.78 -9.37
C ALA A 180 7.96 -0.48 -9.57
N ARG A 181 9.28 -0.57 -9.84
CA ARG A 181 10.10 0.61 -10.16
C ARG A 181 9.73 1.26 -11.49
N LYS A 182 9.44 0.48 -12.54
CA LYS A 182 8.95 1.03 -13.81
C LYS A 182 7.65 1.82 -13.62
N LEU A 183 6.72 1.27 -12.84
CA LEU A 183 5.49 1.98 -12.49
C LEU A 183 5.81 3.26 -11.74
N LEU A 184 6.68 3.22 -10.70
CA LEU A 184 7.09 4.40 -9.95
C LEU A 184 7.63 5.50 -10.87
N HIS A 185 8.58 5.18 -11.76
CA HIS A 185 9.14 6.16 -12.69
C HIS A 185 8.06 6.84 -13.52
N ALA A 186 7.15 6.07 -14.09
CA ALA A 186 6.06 6.62 -14.89
C ALA A 186 5.08 7.49 -14.08
N LEU A 187 4.77 7.12 -12.84
CA LEU A 187 3.93 7.92 -11.94
C LEU A 187 4.59 9.26 -11.60
N VAL A 188 5.90 9.25 -11.37
CA VAL A 188 6.67 10.48 -11.08
C VAL A 188 6.76 11.37 -12.33
N GLU A 189 7.06 10.79 -13.48
CA GLU A 189 7.15 11.53 -14.75
C GLU A 189 5.81 12.16 -15.16
N SER A 190 4.71 11.43 -14.99
CA SER A 190 3.38 11.97 -15.35
C SER A 190 2.90 13.07 -14.41
N GLY A 191 3.29 13.01 -13.13
CA GLY A 191 2.80 13.92 -12.09
C GLY A 191 1.30 13.82 -11.80
N GLU A 192 0.59 12.86 -12.44
CA GLU A 192 -0.85 12.70 -12.27
C GLU A 192 -1.27 12.28 -10.86
N LYS A 193 -0.41 11.54 -10.18
CA LYS A 193 -0.62 11.06 -8.80
C LYS A 193 0.46 11.59 -7.88
N LEU A 194 0.09 11.88 -6.63
CA LEU A 194 1.08 12.16 -5.59
C LEU A 194 1.77 10.84 -5.19
N VAL A 195 3.09 10.80 -5.25
CA VAL A 195 3.90 9.68 -4.75
C VAL A 195 4.56 10.07 -3.44
N VAL A 196 4.46 9.22 -2.42
CA VAL A 196 5.03 9.48 -1.09
C VAL A 196 5.92 8.30 -0.68
N ALA A 197 7.24 8.52 -0.64
CA ALA A 197 8.24 7.57 -0.17
C ALA A 197 8.67 7.92 1.26
N THR A 198 8.14 7.21 2.24
CA THR A 198 8.43 7.48 3.65
C THR A 198 9.59 6.66 4.20
N ARG A 199 9.89 5.52 3.59
CA ARG A 199 10.89 4.54 4.04
C ARG A 199 11.54 3.87 2.83
N SER A 200 12.65 3.16 3.07
CA SER A 200 13.32 2.36 2.02
C SER A 200 13.61 3.19 0.76
N VAL A 201 14.01 4.43 0.98
CA VAL A 201 14.19 5.44 -0.07
C VAL A 201 15.25 4.99 -1.09
N SER A 202 16.36 4.43 -0.61
CA SER A 202 17.44 3.90 -1.45
C SER A 202 17.01 2.67 -2.25
N GLU A 203 16.20 1.80 -1.66
CA GLU A 203 15.69 0.60 -2.31
C GLU A 203 14.75 0.95 -3.47
N TRP A 204 14.02 2.05 -3.37
CA TRP A 204 13.22 2.60 -4.46
C TRP A 204 14.04 3.34 -5.53
N GLY A 205 15.33 3.58 -5.28
CA GLY A 205 16.23 4.24 -6.23
C GLY A 205 16.35 5.76 -6.04
N PHE A 206 15.82 6.34 -4.95
CA PHE A 206 15.99 7.76 -4.68
C PHE A 206 17.35 8.05 -4.01
N ALA A 207 18.05 9.05 -4.53
CA ALA A 207 19.35 9.46 -3.99
C ALA A 207 19.25 10.33 -2.71
N GLY A 208 18.08 10.92 -2.46
CA GLY A 208 17.88 11.82 -1.31
C GLY A 208 16.43 12.32 -1.18
N PRO A 209 16.18 13.22 -0.24
CA PRO A 209 14.86 13.78 -0.01
C PRO A 209 14.41 14.66 -1.19
N VAL A 210 13.14 14.57 -1.54
CA VAL A 210 12.49 15.39 -2.56
C VAL A 210 11.16 15.88 -2.02
N ALA A 211 10.79 17.11 -2.33
CA ALA A 211 9.48 17.67 -2.02
C ALA A 211 9.00 18.52 -3.20
N THR A 212 8.10 17.94 -4.01
CA THR A 212 7.40 18.60 -5.10
C THR A 212 5.88 18.41 -4.96
N GLU A 213 5.09 18.95 -5.87
CA GLU A 213 3.63 18.75 -5.85
C GLU A 213 3.20 17.30 -6.05
N SER A 214 4.00 16.51 -6.80
CA SER A 214 3.67 15.12 -7.14
C SER A 214 4.60 14.08 -6.50
N LEU A 215 5.70 14.49 -5.83
CA LEU A 215 6.67 13.57 -5.24
C LEU A 215 7.17 14.09 -3.90
N ILE A 216 6.95 13.31 -2.85
CA ILE A 216 7.51 13.54 -1.51
C ILE A 216 8.39 12.35 -1.14
N VAL A 217 9.68 12.58 -0.95
CA VAL A 217 10.67 11.58 -0.51
C VAL A 217 11.27 12.04 0.82
N TYR A 218 11.08 11.24 1.87
CA TYR A 218 11.61 11.55 3.19
C TYR A 218 13.11 11.30 3.28
N ARG A 219 13.77 11.92 4.25
CA ARG A 219 15.18 11.62 4.56
C ARG A 219 15.32 10.21 5.11
N SER A 220 16.24 9.43 4.55
CA SER A 220 16.46 8.03 4.95
C SER A 220 17.00 7.86 6.37
N SER A 221 17.67 8.87 6.92
CA SER A 221 18.30 8.84 8.25
C SER A 221 17.32 8.93 9.43
N LEU A 222 16.06 9.24 9.17
CA LEU A 222 15.05 9.24 10.21
C LEU A 222 14.52 7.79 10.38
N GLY A 223 15.29 6.93 11.03
CA GLY A 223 14.85 5.62 11.52
C GLY A 223 13.64 5.69 12.47
N ILE A 224 13.13 6.88 12.66
CA ILE A 224 11.91 7.24 13.37
C ILE A 224 10.75 7.13 12.40
N SER A 225 9.76 6.38 12.79
CA SER A 225 8.47 6.16 12.14
C SER A 225 8.15 7.22 11.08
N ALA A 226 8.29 6.88 9.82
CA ALA A 226 7.91 7.73 8.72
C ALA A 226 6.42 8.10 8.88
N SER A 227 6.19 9.23 9.52
CA SER A 227 4.86 9.68 9.91
C SER A 227 4.13 10.25 8.70
N LEU A 228 2.85 9.94 8.60
CA LEU A 228 1.89 10.63 7.73
C LEU A 228 0.98 11.53 8.55
N SER A 229 1.45 12.04 9.70
CA SER A 229 0.73 13.06 10.46
C SER A 229 0.54 14.33 9.62
N LEU A 230 -0.45 15.14 9.97
CA LEU A 230 -0.72 16.40 9.27
C LEU A 230 0.44 17.42 9.37
N ALA A 231 1.31 17.26 10.37
CA ALA A 231 2.53 18.06 10.52
C ALA A 231 3.68 17.59 9.61
N SER A 232 3.57 16.38 9.02
CA SER A 232 4.56 15.87 8.07
C SER A 232 4.27 16.33 6.65
N GLU A 233 5.32 16.44 5.83
CA GLU A 233 5.19 16.82 4.42
C GLU A 233 4.25 15.87 3.66
N GLY A 234 4.43 14.55 3.82
CA GLY A 234 3.61 13.56 3.12
C GLY A 234 2.16 13.55 3.58
N GLY A 235 1.90 13.64 4.89
CA GLY A 235 0.52 13.66 5.41
C GLY A 235 -0.24 14.89 4.95
N SER A 236 0.38 16.08 5.04
CA SER A 236 -0.23 17.32 4.55
C SER A 236 -0.41 17.33 3.01
N ALA A 237 0.56 16.77 2.27
CA ALA A 237 0.47 16.65 0.80
C ALA A 237 -0.67 15.70 0.38
N ILE A 238 -0.82 14.54 1.03
CA ILE A 238 -1.94 13.62 0.78
C ILE A 238 -3.26 14.34 1.02
N LEU A 239 -3.45 15.00 2.17
CA LEU A 239 -4.69 15.71 2.47
C LEU A 239 -5.02 16.79 1.43
N ARG A 240 -4.03 17.55 0.95
CA ARG A 240 -4.23 18.55 -0.10
C ARG A 240 -4.58 17.92 -1.45
N ARG A 241 -3.95 16.79 -1.77
CA ARG A 241 -4.15 16.09 -3.06
C ARG A 241 -5.53 15.47 -3.16
N LEU A 242 -6.06 14.93 -2.05
CA LEU A 242 -7.34 14.25 -2.07
C LEU A 242 -8.48 15.18 -2.45
N SER A 243 -9.20 14.80 -3.49
CA SER A 243 -10.46 15.43 -3.91
C SER A 243 -11.47 15.48 -2.75
N ARG A 244 -12.47 16.34 -2.87
CA ARG A 244 -13.51 16.42 -1.83
C ARG A 244 -14.38 15.18 -1.83
N CYS A 245 -14.75 14.74 -0.63
CA CYS A 245 -15.75 13.70 -0.48
C CYS A 245 -17.07 14.15 -1.08
N ALA A 246 -17.73 13.28 -1.86
CA ALA A 246 -19.11 13.53 -2.25
C ALA A 246 -19.96 13.61 -0.98
N LYS A 247 -20.72 14.69 -0.81
CA LYS A 247 -21.75 14.74 0.23
C LYS A 247 -22.80 13.73 -0.19
N ASN A 248 -23.02 12.70 0.63
CA ASN A 248 -24.15 11.82 0.42
C ASN A 248 -25.40 12.72 0.39
N ALA A 249 -26.11 12.72 -0.73
CA ALA A 249 -27.45 13.27 -0.77
C ALA A 249 -28.27 12.51 0.28
N ALA A 250 -28.69 13.23 1.34
CA ALA A 250 -29.52 12.69 2.40
C ALA A 250 -30.89 12.26 1.84
#